data_c425ccc14c88f4ae60d08e8313f4274f
#
_entry.id   c425ccc14c88f4ae60d08e8313f4274f
#
_cell.length_a   1.000
_cell.length_b   1.000
_cell.length_c   1.000
_cell.angle_alpha   90.00
_cell.angle_beta   90.00
_cell.angle_gamma   90.00
#
_symmetry.space_group_name_H-M   'P 1'
#
loop_
_entity.id
_entity.type
_entity.pdbx_description
1 polymer ?
#
loop_
_entity_poly.entity_id
_entity_poly.type
_entity_poly.pdbx_seq_one_letter_code
_entity_poly.pdbx_strand_id
1 'polypeptide(L)'
;MNSTELLNWYDAHARELPWRVSPAARAAGQLPDPYRIWLSEIMLQQTTVAAVKAYFLNFSKTWPTVVDLAAAEDADVMAAWAGLGYYARARNLLKCARVIVAQHGGKFPEDRAALQNLPGIGPYTSAAIAAIA
;
A
#
# COMPACT_ATOMS: atom_id res chain seq x y z
N MET A 1 13.67 -16.47 -20.15
CA MET A 1 13.55 -14.99 -20.25
C MET A 1 14.87 -14.39 -19.81
N ASN A 2 15.46 -13.52 -20.60
CA ASN A 2 16.70 -12.84 -20.22
C ASN A 2 16.39 -11.58 -19.36
N SER A 3 17.43 -10.96 -18.81
CA SER A 3 17.28 -9.81 -17.92
C SER A 3 16.60 -8.62 -18.59
N THR A 4 16.89 -8.37 -19.86
CA THR A 4 16.29 -7.27 -20.62
C THR A 4 14.80 -7.50 -20.85
N GLU A 5 14.42 -8.72 -21.23
CA GLU A 5 13.01 -9.09 -21.41
C GLU A 5 12.22 -8.98 -20.11
N LEU A 6 12.81 -9.41 -19.00
CA LEU A 6 12.19 -9.33 -17.67
C LEU A 6 11.96 -7.87 -17.27
N LEU A 7 12.94 -7.00 -17.46
CA LEU A 7 12.83 -5.58 -17.16
C LEU A 7 11.77 -4.91 -18.02
N ASN A 8 11.72 -5.22 -19.30
CA ASN A 8 10.71 -4.68 -20.21
C ASN A 8 9.31 -5.13 -19.82
N TRP A 9 9.15 -6.41 -19.45
CA TRP A 9 7.89 -6.95 -18.98
C TRP A 9 7.45 -6.25 -17.70
N TYR A 10 8.36 -6.08 -16.74
CA TYR A 10 8.08 -5.42 -15.47
C TYR A 10 7.66 -3.97 -15.66
N ASP A 11 8.36 -3.22 -16.50
CA ASP A 11 8.03 -1.83 -16.81
C ASP A 11 6.65 -1.70 -17.44
N ALA A 12 6.31 -2.58 -18.37
CA ALA A 12 4.99 -2.60 -19.00
C ALA A 12 3.89 -2.86 -17.98
N HIS A 13 4.09 -3.85 -17.08
CA HIS A 13 3.11 -4.22 -16.07
C HIS A 13 3.00 -3.17 -14.96
N ALA A 14 4.10 -2.51 -14.62
CA ALA A 14 4.09 -1.43 -13.61
C ALA A 14 3.19 -0.26 -14.02
N ARG A 15 3.04 0.01 -15.32
CA ARG A 15 2.15 1.07 -15.84
C ARG A 15 0.68 0.75 -15.64
N GLU A 16 0.31 -0.52 -15.56
CA GLU A 16 -1.08 -0.97 -15.43
C GLU A 16 -1.53 -1.06 -13.98
N LEU A 17 -0.61 -0.98 -13.02
CA LEU A 17 -0.91 -1.12 -11.60
C LEU A 17 -1.23 0.25 -10.98
N PRO A 18 -2.42 0.42 -10.37
CA PRO A 18 -2.85 1.73 -9.87
C PRO A 18 -2.02 2.27 -8.71
N TRP A 19 -1.28 1.41 -8.00
CA TRP A 19 -0.45 1.82 -6.86
C TRP A 19 1.00 2.12 -7.24
N ARG A 20 1.37 1.99 -8.52
CA ARG A 20 2.73 2.22 -8.98
C ARG A 20 2.83 3.50 -9.79
N VAL A 21 3.98 4.17 -9.64
CA VAL A 21 4.36 5.27 -10.51
C VAL A 21 5.00 4.69 -11.76
N SER A 22 4.51 5.08 -12.94
CA SER A 22 5.08 4.63 -14.20
C SER A 22 6.50 5.16 -14.39
N PRO A 23 7.36 4.49 -15.20
CA PRO A 23 8.69 5.02 -15.53
C PRO A 23 8.65 6.43 -16.09
N ALA A 24 7.69 6.73 -16.95
CA ALA A 24 7.54 8.07 -17.53
C ALA A 24 7.16 9.13 -16.48
N ALA A 25 6.23 8.82 -15.57
CA ALA A 25 5.84 9.72 -14.49
C ALA A 25 7.01 9.94 -13.51
N ARG A 26 7.78 8.90 -13.24
CA ARG A 26 8.96 8.97 -12.37
C ARG A 26 10.04 9.87 -12.98
N ALA A 27 10.28 9.74 -14.28
CA ALA A 27 11.21 10.59 -15.01
C ALA A 27 10.76 12.06 -15.00
N ALA A 28 9.43 12.30 -14.91
CA ALA A 28 8.85 13.64 -14.78
C ALA A 28 8.87 14.18 -13.34
N GLY A 29 9.46 13.44 -12.39
CA GLY A 29 9.62 13.87 -10.99
C GLY A 29 8.54 13.40 -10.02
N GLN A 30 7.58 12.59 -10.47
CA GLN A 30 6.59 12.00 -9.58
C GLN A 30 7.22 10.92 -8.72
N LEU A 31 7.06 11.03 -7.40
CA LEU A 31 7.57 10.06 -6.44
C LEU A 31 6.48 9.06 -6.05
N PRO A 32 6.84 7.79 -5.73
CA PRO A 32 5.90 6.84 -5.16
C PRO A 32 5.34 7.35 -3.83
N ASP A 33 4.04 7.14 -3.61
CA ASP A 33 3.39 7.49 -2.36
C ASP A 33 3.49 6.31 -1.40
N PRO A 34 4.15 6.45 -0.24
CA PRO A 34 4.28 5.36 0.74
C PRO A 34 2.94 4.81 1.20
N TYR A 35 1.92 5.65 1.34
CA TYR A 35 0.57 5.20 1.70
C TYR A 35 0.00 4.23 0.68
N ARG A 36 0.10 4.56 -0.62
CA ARG A 36 -0.40 3.71 -1.70
C ARG A 36 0.35 2.38 -1.79
N ILE A 37 1.67 2.41 -1.60
CA ILE A 37 2.51 1.20 -1.59
C ILE A 37 2.13 0.32 -0.42
N TRP A 38 2.05 0.86 0.79
CA TRP A 38 1.67 0.14 1.99
C TRP A 38 0.29 -0.50 1.86
N LEU A 39 -0.70 0.26 1.39
CA LEU A 39 -2.06 -0.23 1.20
C LEU A 39 -2.08 -1.40 0.22
N SER A 40 -1.39 -1.29 -0.91
CA SER A 40 -1.31 -2.36 -1.91
C SER A 40 -0.63 -3.61 -1.36
N GLU A 41 0.46 -3.46 -0.62
CA GLU A 41 1.20 -4.59 -0.04
C GLU A 41 0.33 -5.37 0.96
N ILE A 42 -0.43 -4.67 1.79
CA ILE A 42 -1.34 -5.33 2.73
C ILE A 42 -2.46 -6.06 1.98
N MET A 43 -3.06 -5.43 0.98
CA MET A 43 -4.14 -6.05 0.20
C MET A 43 -3.66 -7.25 -0.61
N LEU A 44 -2.41 -7.22 -1.12
CA LEU A 44 -1.84 -8.29 -1.93
C LEU A 44 -1.43 -9.52 -1.12
N GLN A 45 -1.35 -9.42 0.20
CA GLN A 45 -1.09 -10.60 1.04
C GLN A 45 -2.20 -11.62 0.84
N GLN A 46 -1.85 -12.81 0.33
CA GLN A 46 -2.78 -13.93 0.10
C GLN A 46 -3.93 -13.62 -0.87
N THR A 47 -3.77 -12.60 -1.73
CA THR A 47 -4.80 -12.18 -2.69
C THR A 47 -4.15 -11.84 -4.02
N THR A 48 -4.86 -12.06 -5.13
CA THR A 48 -4.34 -11.79 -6.48
C THR A 48 -4.41 -10.31 -6.84
N VAL A 49 -3.53 -9.89 -7.75
CA VAL A 49 -3.53 -8.52 -8.29
C VAL A 49 -4.90 -8.17 -8.90
N ALA A 50 -5.50 -9.09 -9.65
CA ALA A 50 -6.79 -8.86 -10.29
C ALA A 50 -7.90 -8.56 -9.28
N ALA A 51 -7.93 -9.30 -8.16
CA ALA A 51 -8.91 -9.07 -7.10
C ALA A 51 -8.65 -7.76 -6.35
N VAL A 52 -7.39 -7.39 -6.14
CA VAL A 52 -7.02 -6.21 -5.35
C VAL A 52 -7.28 -4.90 -6.08
N LYS A 53 -7.15 -4.85 -7.41
CA LYS A 53 -7.25 -3.59 -8.17
C LYS A 53 -8.50 -2.77 -7.84
N ALA A 54 -9.67 -3.39 -7.87
CA ALA A 54 -10.94 -2.71 -7.59
C ALA A 54 -11.03 -2.21 -6.15
N TYR A 55 -10.59 -3.04 -5.20
CA TYR A 55 -10.57 -2.67 -3.78
C TYR A 55 -9.59 -1.54 -3.51
N PHE A 56 -8.40 -1.60 -4.09
CA PHE A 56 -7.40 -0.55 -3.96
C PHE A 56 -7.92 0.80 -4.48
N LEU A 57 -8.53 0.81 -5.65
CA LEU A 57 -9.09 2.03 -6.23
C LEU A 57 -10.19 2.61 -5.36
N ASN A 58 -11.08 1.77 -4.82
CA ASN A 58 -12.14 2.21 -3.92
C ASN A 58 -11.58 2.79 -2.62
N PHE A 59 -10.61 2.11 -1.99
CA PHE A 59 -9.97 2.58 -0.77
C PHE A 59 -9.24 3.90 -0.98
N SER A 60 -8.44 4.01 -2.03
CA SER A 60 -7.66 5.23 -2.29
C SER A 60 -8.54 6.41 -2.70
N LYS A 61 -9.72 6.16 -3.27
CA LYS A 61 -10.71 7.19 -3.56
C LYS A 61 -11.43 7.65 -2.30
N THR A 62 -11.83 6.71 -1.44
CA THR A 62 -12.59 7.00 -0.21
C THR A 62 -11.69 7.61 0.85
N TRP A 63 -10.49 7.07 1.02
CA TRP A 63 -9.48 7.52 1.99
C TRP A 63 -8.16 7.79 1.27
N PRO A 64 -7.98 8.99 0.69
CA PRO A 64 -6.79 9.29 -0.14
C PRO A 64 -5.47 9.33 0.62
N THR A 65 -5.51 9.56 1.94
CA THR A 65 -4.30 9.63 2.78
C THR A 65 -4.45 8.73 4.01
N VAL A 66 -3.31 8.47 4.67
CA VAL A 66 -3.32 7.70 5.92
C VAL A 66 -4.10 8.43 7.03
N VAL A 67 -4.11 9.75 7.01
CA VAL A 67 -4.88 10.56 7.97
C VAL A 67 -6.38 10.34 7.77
N ASP A 68 -6.84 10.33 6.53
CA ASP A 68 -8.24 10.05 6.20
C ASP A 68 -8.64 8.65 6.66
N LEU A 69 -7.78 7.65 6.39
CA LEU A 69 -8.06 6.27 6.80
C LEU A 69 -8.09 6.12 8.31
N ALA A 70 -7.16 6.76 9.02
CA ALA A 70 -7.11 6.71 10.49
C ALA A 70 -8.36 7.30 11.13
N ALA A 71 -8.97 8.30 10.49
CA ALA A 71 -10.20 8.95 10.96
C ALA A 71 -11.47 8.19 10.58
N ALA A 72 -11.37 7.14 9.76
CA ALA A 72 -12.53 6.37 9.31
C ALA A 72 -13.14 5.55 10.46
N GLU A 73 -14.44 5.30 10.34
CA GLU A 73 -15.14 4.38 11.25
C GLU A 73 -14.75 2.93 10.94
N ASP A 74 -14.57 2.12 11.97
CA ASP A 74 -14.21 0.70 11.82
C ASP A 74 -15.20 -0.04 10.90
N ALA A 75 -16.49 0.21 11.08
CA ALA A 75 -17.54 -0.43 10.28
C ALA A 75 -17.43 -0.09 8.79
N ASP A 76 -17.07 1.14 8.45
CA ASP A 76 -16.93 1.58 7.06
C ASP A 76 -15.73 0.89 6.39
N VAL A 77 -14.61 0.77 7.12
CA VAL A 77 -13.41 0.08 6.61
C VAL A 77 -13.69 -1.40 6.42
N MET A 78 -14.37 -2.04 7.37
CA MET A 78 -14.74 -3.46 7.27
C MET A 78 -15.70 -3.72 6.11
N ALA A 79 -16.66 -2.83 5.89
CA ALA A 79 -17.58 -2.92 4.75
C ALA A 79 -16.85 -2.79 3.41
N ALA A 80 -15.89 -1.85 3.31
CA ALA A 80 -15.09 -1.67 2.11
C ALA A 80 -14.15 -2.85 1.84
N TRP A 81 -13.71 -3.54 2.90
CA TRP A 81 -12.83 -4.73 2.80
C TRP A 81 -13.62 -6.01 2.49
N ALA A 82 -14.93 -6.01 2.64
CA ALA A 82 -15.77 -7.20 2.50
C ALA A 82 -15.54 -7.87 1.12
N GLY A 83 -15.29 -9.18 1.13
CA GLY A 83 -14.98 -9.96 -0.07
C GLY A 83 -13.49 -10.23 -0.29
N LEU A 84 -12.57 -9.46 0.32
CA LEU A 84 -11.14 -9.77 0.25
C LEU A 84 -10.74 -10.91 1.19
N GLY A 85 -11.51 -11.14 2.25
CA GLY A 85 -11.20 -12.16 3.25
C GLY A 85 -10.06 -11.75 4.20
N TYR A 86 -9.75 -12.64 5.15
CA TYR A 86 -8.67 -12.41 6.11
C TYR A 86 -8.80 -11.05 6.83
N TYR A 87 -9.94 -10.86 7.51
CA TYR A 87 -10.32 -9.57 8.12
C TYR A 87 -9.33 -9.05 9.16
N ALA A 88 -8.47 -9.90 9.72
CA ALA A 88 -7.39 -9.45 10.60
C ALA A 88 -6.47 -8.44 9.90
N ARG A 89 -6.28 -8.57 8.59
CA ARG A 89 -5.51 -7.60 7.79
C ARG A 89 -6.18 -6.22 7.80
N ALA A 90 -7.49 -6.16 7.65
CA ALA A 90 -8.23 -4.89 7.70
C ALA A 90 -8.14 -4.24 9.07
N ARG A 91 -8.26 -5.02 10.14
CA ARG A 91 -8.10 -4.52 11.51
C ARG A 91 -6.70 -3.97 11.76
N ASN A 92 -5.68 -4.69 11.34
CA ASN A 92 -4.28 -4.26 11.47
C ASN A 92 -3.98 -3.04 10.60
N LEU A 93 -4.55 -2.97 9.39
CA LEU A 93 -4.45 -1.82 8.50
C LEU A 93 -4.92 -0.55 9.21
N LEU A 94 -6.11 -0.58 9.80
CA LEU A 94 -6.70 0.56 10.49
C LEU A 94 -5.91 0.93 11.74
N LYS A 95 -5.49 -0.08 12.51
CA LYS A 95 -4.64 0.12 13.69
C LYS A 95 -3.30 0.76 13.32
N CYS A 96 -2.67 0.28 12.25
CA CYS A 96 -1.42 0.84 11.73
C CYS A 96 -1.59 2.30 11.29
N ALA A 97 -2.66 2.62 10.56
CA ALA A 97 -2.96 3.99 10.15
C ALA A 97 -3.06 4.93 11.35
N ARG A 98 -3.75 4.51 12.40
CA ARG A 98 -3.91 5.29 13.63
C ARG A 98 -2.60 5.50 14.37
N VAL A 99 -1.73 4.48 14.40
CA VAL A 99 -0.38 4.59 15.00
C VAL A 99 0.48 5.59 14.21
N ILE A 100 0.45 5.53 12.87
CA ILE A 100 1.21 6.44 12.03
C ILE A 100 0.78 7.90 12.28
N VAL A 101 -0.49 8.15 12.40
CA VAL A 101 -0.99 9.50 12.69
C VAL A 101 -0.61 9.94 14.10
N ALA A 102 -0.80 9.08 15.11
CA ALA A 102 -0.54 9.43 16.52
C ALA A 102 0.93 9.57 16.85
N GLN A 103 1.79 8.71 16.29
CA GLN A 103 3.21 8.63 16.67
C GLN A 103 4.17 9.21 15.62
N HIS A 104 3.75 9.33 14.37
CA HIS A 104 4.59 9.78 13.26
C HIS A 104 4.01 10.98 12.51
N GLY A 105 2.99 11.63 13.06
CA GLY A 105 2.41 12.83 12.48
C GLY A 105 1.77 12.64 11.10
N GLY A 106 1.34 11.43 10.78
CA GLY A 106 0.75 11.11 9.47
C GLY A 106 1.76 10.82 8.37
N LYS A 107 3.03 10.69 8.71
CA LYS A 107 4.11 10.35 7.76
C LYS A 107 4.64 8.95 8.03
N PHE A 108 4.79 8.16 6.96
CA PHE A 108 5.42 6.86 7.07
C PHE A 108 6.90 7.02 7.43
N PRO A 109 7.42 6.22 8.38
CA PRO A 109 8.85 6.19 8.67
C PRO A 109 9.63 5.77 7.41
N GLU A 110 10.80 6.36 7.20
CA GLU A 110 11.69 5.98 6.11
C GLU A 110 12.60 4.81 6.47
N ASP A 111 12.84 4.62 7.75
CA ASP A 111 13.69 3.56 8.27
C ASP A 111 12.93 2.24 8.33
N ARG A 112 13.52 1.19 7.75
CA ARG A 112 12.96 -0.16 7.72
C ARG A 112 12.65 -0.70 9.12
N ALA A 113 13.53 -0.47 10.09
CA ALA A 113 13.33 -0.94 11.45
C ALA A 113 12.11 -0.28 12.10
N ALA A 114 11.93 1.01 11.90
CA ALA A 114 10.74 1.74 12.37
C ALA A 114 9.47 1.25 11.69
N LEU A 115 9.52 0.95 10.39
CA LEU A 115 8.40 0.38 9.65
C LEU A 115 7.99 -0.99 10.22
N GLN A 116 8.94 -1.85 10.57
CA GLN A 116 8.65 -3.17 11.13
C GLN A 116 7.98 -3.13 12.49
N ASN A 117 8.12 -2.03 13.23
CA ASN A 117 7.47 -1.86 14.53
C ASN A 117 5.99 -1.47 14.41
N LEU A 118 5.51 -1.18 13.20
CA LEU A 118 4.12 -0.83 12.98
C LEU A 118 3.23 -2.08 12.95
N PRO A 119 1.97 -1.99 13.41
CA PRO A 119 1.06 -3.13 13.40
C PRO A 119 0.85 -3.71 12.00
N GLY A 120 1.02 -5.02 11.85
CA GLY A 120 0.79 -5.73 10.58
C GLY A 120 1.89 -5.56 9.53
N ILE A 121 2.96 -4.83 9.81
CA ILE A 121 4.09 -4.70 8.88
C ILE A 121 5.18 -5.67 9.27
N GLY A 122 5.38 -6.69 8.42
CA GLY A 122 6.46 -7.65 8.55
C GLY A 122 7.73 -7.24 7.81
N PRO A 123 8.77 -8.10 7.84
CA PRO A 123 10.05 -7.81 7.17
C PRO A 123 9.92 -7.56 5.67
N TYR A 124 9.08 -8.31 5.00
CA TYR A 124 8.87 -8.18 3.55
C TYR A 124 8.21 -6.84 3.20
N THR A 125 7.11 -6.51 3.86
CA THR A 125 6.37 -5.27 3.60
C THR A 125 7.20 -4.03 3.95
N SER A 126 7.94 -4.06 5.06
CA SER A 126 8.83 -2.96 5.44
C SER A 126 9.94 -2.74 4.40
N ALA A 127 10.50 -3.83 3.87
CA ALA A 127 11.51 -3.76 2.83
C ALA A 127 10.95 -3.16 1.53
N ALA A 128 9.74 -3.57 1.14
CA ALA A 128 9.08 -3.05 -0.05
C ALA A 128 8.79 -1.54 0.07
N ILE A 129 8.27 -1.09 1.20
CA ILE A 129 7.99 0.33 1.43
C ILE A 129 9.29 1.14 1.40
N ALA A 130 10.33 0.70 2.12
CA ALA A 130 11.60 1.40 2.19
C ALA A 130 12.32 1.46 0.84
N ALA A 131 12.24 0.40 0.04
CA ALA A 131 12.91 0.33 -1.27
C ALA A 131 12.20 1.14 -2.34
N ILE A 132 10.87 1.21 -2.32
CA ILE A 132 10.07 1.83 -3.37
C ILE A 132 9.76 3.29 -3.04
N ALA A 133 9.46 3.57 -1.81
CA ALA A 133 9.20 4.93 -1.34
C ALA A 133 10.48 5.59 -0.87
#